data_1146beddd71e600ae861ce7c2deec79e
#
_entry.id   1146beddd71e600ae861ce7c2deec79e
#
_cell.length_a   1.000
_cell.length_b   1.000
_cell.length_c   1.000
_cell.angle_alpha   90.00
_cell.angle_beta   90.00
_cell.angle_gamma   90.00
#
_symmetry.space_group_name_H-M   'P 1'
#
loop_
_entity.id
_entity.type
_entity.pdbx_description
1 polymer ?
#
loop_
_entity_poly.entity_id
_entity_poly.type
_entity_poly.pdbx_seq_one_letter_code
_entity_poly.pdbx_strand_id
1 'polypeptide(L)'
;MSLAEQKDSFNKSDLVDFLKTNPDIFQRHPELLELVTLSDSRGTASLLEKQLEQLKERLNRFQSKQSEFIEVARENEQISDSFSKVIYQLIGFSNLSEFASEFPVILRKTFEIDEVSFKTKQSAALRPADQEIYDDALRRLVNNQSVCDDRWPSSIISLFFSDAIKSAALIPMRSSTEDETIGILALGSTNPERYTNELGTTHLDRLGIMTGNCLSRLQPTG
;
A
#
# COMPACT_ATOMS: atom_id res chain seq x y z
N MET A 1 48.30 26.45 -28.64
CA MET A 1 48.00 27.87 -28.32
C MET A 1 46.70 27.86 -27.51
N SER A 2 46.81 28.37 -26.30
CA SER A 2 45.95 28.23 -25.16
C SER A 2 44.67 29.08 -25.31
N LEU A 3 43.48 28.43 -25.09
CA LEU A 3 42.18 29.07 -24.92
C LEU A 3 41.93 29.30 -23.43
N ALA A 4 42.86 29.89 -22.75
CA ALA A 4 42.72 30.35 -21.38
C ALA A 4 43.01 31.86 -21.36
N GLU A 5 42.11 32.60 -20.67
CA GLU A 5 42.18 34.05 -20.40
C GLU A 5 41.39 34.99 -21.33
N GLN A 6 40.04 34.82 -21.27
CA GLN A 6 39.13 35.98 -21.25
C GLN A 6 38.25 35.89 -20.01
N LYS A 7 38.88 36.18 -18.87
CA LYS A 7 38.16 36.62 -17.70
C LYS A 7 37.81 38.09 -17.94
N ASP A 8 36.65 38.33 -18.59
CA ASP A 8 36.09 39.67 -18.65
C ASP A 8 35.95 40.15 -17.20
N SER A 9 36.81 41.07 -16.84
CA SER A 9 36.75 41.75 -15.55
C SER A 9 35.52 42.66 -15.56
N PHE A 10 34.36 42.09 -15.26
CA PHE A 10 33.14 42.84 -15.04
C PHE A 10 33.42 43.82 -13.90
N ASN A 11 33.50 45.10 -14.27
CA ASN A 11 33.84 46.12 -13.30
C ASN A 11 32.66 46.32 -12.36
N LYS A 12 32.93 46.38 -11.05
CA LYS A 12 31.89 46.63 -10.01
C LYS A 12 31.03 47.86 -10.32
N SER A 13 31.65 48.86 -11.00
CA SER A 13 30.97 50.07 -11.45
C SER A 13 29.90 49.76 -12.52
N ASP A 14 30.21 48.93 -13.48
CA ASP A 14 29.32 48.57 -14.61
C ASP A 14 28.12 47.76 -14.12
N LEU A 15 28.34 46.90 -13.11
CA LEU A 15 27.25 46.13 -12.48
C LEU A 15 26.29 47.07 -11.70
N VAL A 16 26.83 48.04 -10.96
CA VAL A 16 26.03 49.00 -10.22
C VAL A 16 25.22 49.89 -11.16
N ASP A 17 25.79 50.33 -12.27
CA ASP A 17 25.08 51.17 -13.24
C ASP A 17 24.03 50.38 -14.02
N PHE A 18 24.31 49.13 -14.32
CA PHE A 18 23.33 48.21 -14.89
C PHE A 18 22.13 47.99 -13.97
N LEU A 19 22.35 47.74 -12.67
CA LEU A 19 21.30 47.57 -11.69
C LEU A 19 20.49 48.84 -11.45
N LYS A 20 21.11 50.03 -11.52
CA LYS A 20 20.38 51.30 -11.43
C LYS A 20 19.50 51.55 -12.63
N THR A 21 19.94 51.12 -13.81
CA THR A 21 19.21 51.30 -15.06
C THR A 21 18.08 50.24 -15.21
N ASN A 22 18.17 49.07 -14.51
CA ASN A 22 17.22 47.99 -14.53
C ASN A 22 16.79 47.58 -13.13
N PRO A 23 16.06 48.41 -12.37
CA PRO A 23 15.72 48.14 -10.99
C PRO A 23 14.75 46.95 -10.81
N ASP A 24 14.02 46.58 -11.86
CA ASP A 24 13.04 45.52 -11.91
C ASP A 24 13.63 44.17 -12.41
N ILE A 25 14.96 44.06 -12.58
CA ILE A 25 15.60 42.87 -13.13
C ILE A 25 15.33 41.62 -12.28
N PHE A 26 15.31 41.75 -10.95
CA PHE A 26 15.04 40.65 -10.03
C PHE A 26 13.55 40.25 -10.00
N GLN A 27 12.64 41.12 -10.45
CA GLN A 27 11.23 40.79 -10.63
C GLN A 27 11.02 40.04 -11.93
N ARG A 28 11.74 40.40 -12.99
CA ARG A 28 11.69 39.72 -14.30
C ARG A 28 12.45 38.41 -14.32
N HIS A 29 13.49 38.29 -13.52
CA HIS A 29 14.40 37.15 -13.43
C HIS A 29 14.58 36.74 -11.96
N PRO A 30 13.57 36.13 -11.33
CA PRO A 30 13.62 35.69 -9.92
C PRO A 30 14.73 34.67 -9.67
N GLU A 31 15.15 33.92 -10.71
CA GLU A 31 16.25 32.96 -10.65
C GLU A 31 17.59 33.62 -10.28
N LEU A 32 17.78 34.90 -10.59
CA LEU A 32 19.00 35.63 -10.22
C LEU A 32 19.13 35.83 -8.70
N LEU A 33 18.01 35.83 -7.96
CA LEU A 33 18.06 35.95 -6.49
C LEU A 33 18.65 34.70 -5.83
N GLU A 34 18.58 33.54 -6.49
CA GLU A 34 19.18 32.30 -5.98
C GLU A 34 20.71 32.31 -6.08
N LEU A 35 21.25 33.11 -7.00
CA LEU A 35 22.69 33.22 -7.25
C LEU A 35 23.36 34.30 -6.37
N VAL A 36 22.55 35.20 -5.75
CA VAL A 36 23.07 36.31 -4.95
C VAL A 36 23.17 35.90 -3.49
N THR A 37 24.37 35.66 -2.99
CA THR A 37 24.62 35.47 -1.57
C THR A 37 24.81 36.87 -0.88
N LEU A 38 23.78 37.32 -0.18
CA LEU A 38 23.84 38.58 0.58
C LEU A 38 24.46 38.29 1.95
N SER A 39 25.75 38.62 2.11
CA SER A 39 26.38 38.65 3.42
C SER A 39 26.25 40.09 3.99
N ASP A 40 25.33 40.32 4.92
CA ASP A 40 25.20 41.61 5.56
C ASP A 40 25.75 41.59 7.01
N SER A 41 26.59 42.57 7.29
CA SER A 41 27.24 42.78 8.60
C SER A 41 26.33 43.40 9.66
N ARG A 42 25.03 43.61 9.39
CA ARG A 42 24.11 44.38 10.24
C ARG A 42 22.90 43.67 10.82
N GLY A 43 23.01 42.39 11.12
CA GLY A 43 22.01 41.70 11.98
C GLY A 43 20.56 41.54 11.45
N THR A 44 20.06 42.45 10.62
CA THR A 44 18.71 42.43 10.04
C THR A 44 18.61 41.49 8.84
N ALA A 45 19.65 41.39 8.02
CA ALA A 45 19.72 40.44 6.92
C ALA A 45 19.72 38.99 7.44
N SER A 46 20.38 38.72 8.55
CA SER A 46 20.40 37.41 9.21
C SER A 46 19.01 36.91 9.59
N LEU A 47 18.05 37.77 9.92
CA LEU A 47 16.67 37.34 10.23
C LEU A 47 15.88 36.98 8.97
N LEU A 48 16.06 37.74 7.88
CA LEU A 48 15.40 37.48 6.60
C LEU A 48 15.95 36.20 5.93
N GLU A 49 17.27 36.01 5.97
CA GLU A 49 17.92 34.78 5.50
C GLU A 49 17.41 33.57 6.27
N LYS A 50 17.29 33.66 7.59
CA LYS A 50 16.76 32.60 8.44
C LYS A 50 15.30 32.32 8.17
N GLN A 51 14.49 33.33 7.86
CA GLN A 51 13.09 33.15 7.45
C GLN A 51 12.98 32.49 6.08
N LEU A 52 13.82 32.85 5.10
CA LEU A 52 13.90 32.24 3.79
C LEU A 52 14.32 30.78 3.88
N GLU A 53 15.31 30.47 4.71
CA GLU A 53 15.75 29.10 4.96
C GLU A 53 14.62 28.25 5.57
N GLN A 54 13.92 28.78 6.57
CA GLN A 54 12.76 28.10 7.15
C GLN A 54 11.62 27.90 6.15
N LEU A 55 11.38 28.87 5.27
CA LEU A 55 10.39 28.74 4.19
C LEU A 55 10.78 27.68 3.18
N LYS A 56 12.06 27.65 2.75
CA LYS A 56 12.60 26.59 1.87
C LYS A 56 12.48 25.21 2.51
N GLU A 57 12.82 25.06 3.77
CA GLU A 57 12.65 23.80 4.50
C GLU A 57 11.18 23.37 4.59
N ARG A 58 10.26 24.30 4.84
CA ARG A 58 8.82 24.00 4.84
C ARG A 58 8.34 23.56 3.47
N LEU A 59 8.76 24.25 2.41
CA LEU A 59 8.43 23.92 1.04
C LEU A 59 8.91 22.49 0.68
N ASN A 60 10.17 22.18 0.99
CA ASN A 60 10.74 20.85 0.75
C ASN A 60 9.99 19.76 1.52
N ARG A 61 9.61 20.02 2.79
CA ARG A 61 8.79 19.08 3.57
C ARG A 61 7.40 18.88 2.96
N PHE A 62 6.78 19.96 2.45
CA PHE A 62 5.50 19.86 1.74
C PHE A 62 5.60 19.05 0.46
N GLN A 63 6.63 19.29 -0.35
CA GLN A 63 6.88 18.55 -1.58
C GLN A 63 7.13 17.07 -1.31
N SER A 64 7.93 16.74 -0.28
CA SER A 64 8.17 15.34 0.12
C SER A 64 6.87 14.66 0.55
N LYS A 65 6.04 15.30 1.39
CA LYS A 65 4.75 14.77 1.79
C LYS A 65 3.78 14.60 0.60
N GLN A 66 3.78 15.56 -0.32
CA GLN A 66 2.95 15.46 -1.53
C GLN A 66 3.35 14.26 -2.39
N SER A 67 4.66 14.02 -2.57
CA SER A 67 5.16 12.86 -3.28
C SER A 67 4.77 11.55 -2.60
N GLU A 68 4.87 11.48 -1.28
CA GLU A 68 4.42 10.33 -0.48
C GLU A 68 2.92 10.07 -0.65
N PHE A 69 2.07 11.12 -0.61
CA PHE A 69 0.63 10.97 -0.86
C PHE A 69 0.31 10.45 -2.26
N ILE A 70 1.04 10.92 -3.28
CA ILE A 70 0.86 10.46 -4.67
C ILE A 70 1.24 8.98 -4.78
N GLU A 71 2.31 8.55 -4.13
CA GLU A 71 2.74 7.14 -4.11
C GLU A 71 1.67 6.26 -3.47
N VAL A 72 1.22 6.60 -2.26
CA VAL A 72 0.15 5.89 -1.55
C VAL A 72 -1.16 5.84 -2.37
N ALA A 73 -1.52 6.95 -3.03
CA ALA A 73 -2.71 6.98 -3.89
C ALA A 73 -2.57 6.03 -5.09
N ARG A 74 -1.39 5.97 -5.71
CA ARG A 74 -1.10 5.07 -6.83
C ARG A 74 -1.14 3.61 -6.40
N GLU A 75 -0.55 3.28 -5.25
CA GLU A 75 -0.61 1.93 -4.67
C GLU A 75 -2.07 1.51 -4.40
N ASN A 76 -2.88 2.38 -3.81
CA ASN A 76 -4.29 2.13 -3.59
C ASN A 76 -5.09 1.90 -4.88
N GLU A 77 -4.78 2.66 -5.95
CA GLU A 77 -5.38 2.48 -7.27
C GLU A 77 -5.02 1.10 -7.85
N GLN A 78 -3.75 0.69 -7.79
CA GLN A 78 -3.32 -0.63 -8.24
C GLN A 78 -3.99 -1.76 -7.47
N ILE A 79 -4.14 -1.62 -6.15
CA ILE A 79 -4.88 -2.58 -5.32
C ILE A 79 -6.34 -2.64 -5.78
N SER A 80 -7.00 -1.50 -5.99
CA SER A 80 -8.39 -1.42 -6.45
C SER A 80 -8.59 -2.09 -7.81
N ASP A 81 -7.68 -1.87 -8.76
CA ASP A 81 -7.70 -2.50 -10.08
C ASP A 81 -7.53 -4.01 -9.97
N SER A 82 -6.63 -4.45 -9.10
CA SER A 82 -6.40 -5.88 -8.84
C SER A 82 -7.65 -6.55 -8.23
N PHE A 83 -8.31 -5.87 -7.29
CA PHE A 83 -9.60 -6.33 -6.76
C PHE A 83 -10.66 -6.42 -7.85
N SER A 84 -10.77 -5.42 -8.71
CA SER A 84 -11.74 -5.43 -9.81
C SER A 84 -11.55 -6.65 -10.72
N LYS A 85 -10.30 -6.98 -11.06
CA LYS A 85 -9.98 -8.18 -11.85
C LYS A 85 -10.44 -9.47 -11.16
N VAL A 86 -10.19 -9.59 -9.85
CA VAL A 86 -10.62 -10.76 -9.07
C VAL A 86 -12.14 -10.87 -9.02
N ILE A 87 -12.86 -9.74 -8.88
CA ILE A 87 -14.33 -9.71 -8.88
C ILE A 87 -14.87 -10.24 -10.20
N TYR A 88 -14.35 -9.80 -11.33
CA TYR A 88 -14.77 -10.31 -12.66
C TYR A 88 -14.58 -11.81 -12.78
N GLN A 89 -13.48 -12.35 -12.26
CA GLN A 89 -13.23 -13.80 -12.24
C GLN A 89 -14.23 -14.54 -11.34
N LEU A 90 -14.52 -14.00 -10.14
CA LEU A 90 -15.50 -14.59 -9.21
C LEU A 90 -16.90 -14.71 -9.82
N ILE A 91 -17.31 -13.73 -10.63
CA ILE A 91 -18.60 -13.76 -11.33
C ILE A 91 -18.63 -14.86 -12.40
N GLY A 92 -17.49 -15.13 -13.03
CA GLY A 92 -17.36 -16.10 -14.13
C GLY A 92 -17.44 -17.56 -13.72
N PHE A 93 -17.17 -17.93 -12.46
CA PHE A 93 -17.20 -19.32 -12.02
C PHE A 93 -18.60 -19.92 -12.11
N SER A 94 -18.67 -21.10 -12.74
CA SER A 94 -19.93 -21.82 -13.00
C SER A 94 -20.16 -22.99 -12.05
N ASN A 95 -19.11 -23.50 -11.40
CA ASN A 95 -19.19 -24.62 -10.47
C ASN A 95 -18.11 -24.57 -9.39
N LEU A 96 -18.33 -25.29 -8.31
CA LEU A 96 -17.44 -25.32 -7.15
C LEU A 96 -16.06 -25.93 -7.44
N SER A 97 -15.97 -26.89 -8.36
CA SER A 97 -14.71 -27.55 -8.71
C SER A 97 -13.75 -26.59 -9.44
N GLU A 98 -14.30 -25.81 -10.37
CA GLU A 98 -13.57 -24.77 -11.10
C GLU A 98 -13.09 -23.67 -10.12
N PHE A 99 -14.00 -23.19 -9.27
CA PHE A 99 -13.65 -22.23 -8.21
C PHE A 99 -12.52 -22.77 -7.31
N ALA A 100 -12.63 -23.99 -6.83
CA ALA A 100 -11.64 -24.58 -5.91
C ALA A 100 -10.24 -24.72 -6.52
N SER A 101 -10.16 -25.01 -7.83
CA SER A 101 -8.88 -25.19 -8.53
C SER A 101 -8.26 -23.87 -9.01
N GLU A 102 -9.07 -22.93 -9.49
CA GLU A 102 -8.57 -21.72 -10.15
C GLU A 102 -8.47 -20.48 -9.24
N PHE A 103 -9.42 -20.32 -8.32
CA PHE A 103 -9.46 -19.13 -7.47
C PHE A 103 -8.19 -18.91 -6.64
N PRO A 104 -7.59 -19.89 -5.96
CA PRO A 104 -6.32 -19.73 -5.27
C PRO A 104 -5.17 -19.31 -6.21
N VAL A 105 -5.17 -19.84 -7.44
CA VAL A 105 -4.15 -19.50 -8.45
C VAL A 105 -4.29 -18.06 -8.92
N ILE A 106 -5.53 -17.60 -9.12
CA ILE A 106 -5.85 -16.21 -9.49
C ILE A 106 -5.36 -15.26 -8.40
N LEU A 107 -5.70 -15.51 -7.14
CA LEU A 107 -5.28 -14.67 -6.03
C LEU A 107 -3.75 -14.60 -5.88
N ARG A 108 -3.08 -15.75 -5.97
CA ARG A 108 -1.61 -15.81 -5.91
C ARG A 108 -0.96 -14.95 -6.98
N LYS A 109 -1.45 -15.01 -8.22
CA LYS A 109 -0.91 -14.25 -9.35
C LYS A 109 -1.24 -12.77 -9.26
N THR A 110 -2.47 -12.43 -8.87
CA THR A 110 -2.94 -11.03 -8.88
C THR A 110 -2.32 -10.20 -7.76
N PHE A 111 -2.15 -10.81 -6.60
CA PHE A 111 -1.63 -10.11 -5.41
C PHE A 111 -0.22 -10.57 -4.99
N GLU A 112 0.44 -11.41 -5.80
CA GLU A 112 1.78 -11.95 -5.53
C GLU A 112 1.87 -12.61 -4.14
N ILE A 113 0.88 -13.45 -3.80
CA ILE A 113 0.76 -14.14 -2.52
C ILE A 113 1.51 -15.48 -2.62
N ASP A 114 2.27 -15.83 -1.59
CA ASP A 114 3.06 -17.08 -1.59
C ASP A 114 2.16 -18.31 -1.56
N GLU A 115 1.22 -18.36 -0.62
CA GLU A 115 0.24 -19.43 -0.50
C GLU A 115 -1.18 -18.91 -0.28
N VAL A 116 -2.16 -19.53 -0.94
CA VAL A 116 -3.58 -19.26 -0.75
C VAL A 116 -4.30 -20.59 -0.55
N SER A 117 -5.10 -20.67 0.48
CA SER A 117 -6.00 -21.81 0.70
C SER A 117 -7.35 -21.34 1.24
N PHE A 118 -8.35 -22.18 1.16
CA PHE A 118 -9.63 -21.91 1.81
C PHE A 118 -10.22 -23.22 2.35
N LYS A 119 -11.01 -23.09 3.40
CA LYS A 119 -11.76 -24.19 4.01
C LYS A 119 -13.16 -23.71 4.34
N THR A 120 -14.14 -24.57 4.08
CA THR A 120 -15.54 -24.33 4.43
C THR A 120 -15.95 -25.24 5.57
N LYS A 121 -16.98 -24.89 6.32
CA LYS A 121 -17.56 -25.73 7.37
C LYS A 121 -18.00 -27.12 6.85
N GLN A 122 -18.36 -27.19 5.58
CA GLN A 122 -18.81 -28.43 4.91
C GLN A 122 -17.68 -29.17 4.19
N SER A 123 -16.43 -28.72 4.31
CA SER A 123 -15.30 -29.43 3.71
C SER A 123 -15.21 -30.82 4.34
N ALA A 124 -15.75 -31.82 3.64
CA ALA A 124 -15.83 -33.22 4.08
C ALA A 124 -14.47 -33.89 4.34
N ALA A 125 -13.38 -33.17 4.17
CA ALA A 125 -12.01 -33.62 4.32
C ALA A 125 -11.33 -33.19 5.63
N LEU A 126 -12.03 -32.48 6.52
CA LEU A 126 -11.44 -32.12 7.83
C LEU A 126 -11.53 -33.33 8.77
N ARG A 127 -10.37 -33.80 9.22
CA ARG A 127 -10.31 -34.78 10.30
C ARG A 127 -10.88 -34.15 11.60
N PRO A 128 -11.38 -34.93 12.57
CA PRO A 128 -11.92 -34.37 13.82
C PRO A 128 -10.96 -33.40 14.54
N ALA A 129 -9.65 -33.72 14.53
CA ALA A 129 -8.62 -32.84 15.09
C ALA A 129 -8.45 -31.52 14.32
N ASP A 130 -8.60 -31.54 13.02
CA ASP A 130 -8.54 -30.36 12.15
C ASP A 130 -9.77 -29.46 12.32
N GLN A 131 -10.92 -30.05 12.67
CA GLN A 131 -12.15 -29.32 12.97
C GLN A 131 -12.01 -28.44 14.22
N GLU A 132 -11.39 -28.93 15.26
CA GLU A 132 -11.15 -28.15 16.49
C GLU A 132 -10.23 -26.95 16.21
N ILE A 133 -9.17 -27.16 15.40
CA ILE A 133 -8.25 -26.09 14.98
C ILE A 133 -8.97 -25.06 14.11
N TYR A 134 -9.84 -25.53 13.21
CA TYR A 134 -10.65 -24.65 12.35
C TYR A 134 -11.63 -23.80 13.18
N ASP A 135 -12.28 -24.38 14.19
CA ASP A 135 -13.18 -23.68 15.09
C ASP A 135 -12.41 -22.67 15.98
N ASP A 136 -11.16 -22.99 16.36
CA ASP A 136 -10.30 -22.02 17.04
C ASP A 136 -9.94 -20.86 16.12
N ALA A 137 -9.61 -21.10 14.88
CA ALA A 137 -9.37 -20.06 13.88
C ALA A 137 -10.60 -19.16 13.68
N LEU A 138 -11.81 -19.73 13.61
CA LEU A 138 -13.06 -18.96 13.52
C LEU A 138 -13.29 -18.07 14.74
N ARG A 139 -13.03 -18.58 15.97
CA ARG A 139 -13.19 -17.79 17.21
C ARG A 139 -12.25 -16.58 17.26
N ARG A 140 -11.11 -16.63 16.57
CA ARG A 140 -10.17 -15.50 16.48
C ARG A 140 -10.60 -14.42 15.51
N LEU A 141 -11.51 -14.72 14.58
CA LEU A 141 -12.11 -13.76 13.65
C LEU A 141 -13.23 -12.97 14.36
N VAL A 142 -12.82 -12.12 15.31
CA VAL A 142 -13.75 -11.31 16.13
C VAL A 142 -14.60 -10.41 15.24
N ASN A 143 -15.90 -10.34 15.52
CA ASN A 143 -16.86 -9.55 14.73
C ASN A 143 -16.91 -9.90 13.24
N ASN A 144 -16.55 -11.12 12.88
CA ASN A 144 -16.48 -11.55 11.48
C ASN A 144 -15.59 -10.64 10.61
N GLN A 145 -14.51 -10.09 11.16
CA GLN A 145 -13.51 -9.30 10.45
C GLN A 145 -12.26 -10.13 10.13
N SER A 146 -11.57 -9.76 9.06
CA SER A 146 -10.29 -10.36 8.71
C SER A 146 -9.23 -10.03 9.76
N VAL A 147 -8.37 -10.98 10.04
CA VAL A 147 -7.27 -10.82 11.00
C VAL A 147 -5.95 -11.14 10.31
N CYS A 148 -5.00 -10.21 10.41
CA CYS A 148 -3.63 -10.36 9.97
C CYS A 148 -2.73 -10.52 11.18
N ASP A 149 -1.84 -11.52 11.17
CA ASP A 149 -0.90 -11.74 12.27
C ASP A 149 0.37 -12.45 11.74
N ASP A 150 1.50 -12.15 12.35
CA ASP A 150 2.80 -12.82 12.17
C ASP A 150 3.06 -13.89 13.26
N ARG A 151 2.13 -14.03 14.22
CA ARG A 151 2.23 -14.93 15.39
C ARG A 151 1.08 -15.92 15.51
N TRP A 152 0.58 -16.40 14.39
CA TRP A 152 -0.42 -17.45 14.40
C TRP A 152 0.09 -18.73 15.08
N PRO A 153 -0.75 -19.44 15.85
CA PRO A 153 -0.41 -20.77 16.34
C PRO A 153 0.01 -21.71 15.20
N SER A 154 1.06 -22.50 15.43
CA SER A 154 1.58 -23.45 14.43
C SER A 154 0.50 -24.41 13.92
N SER A 155 -0.45 -24.80 14.78
CA SER A 155 -1.60 -25.64 14.39
C SER A 155 -2.49 -24.97 13.34
N ILE A 156 -2.75 -23.66 13.46
CA ILE A 156 -3.54 -22.92 12.46
C ILE A 156 -2.74 -22.77 11.17
N ILE A 157 -1.44 -22.45 11.25
CA ILE A 157 -0.59 -22.36 10.05
C ILE A 157 -0.59 -23.72 9.32
N SER A 158 -0.32 -24.82 10.00
CA SER A 158 -0.28 -26.16 9.38
C SER A 158 -1.63 -26.63 8.84
N LEU A 159 -2.76 -26.07 9.34
CA LEU A 159 -4.07 -26.37 8.80
C LEU A 159 -4.28 -25.77 7.40
N PHE A 160 -3.76 -24.57 7.16
CA PHE A 160 -3.99 -23.82 5.92
C PHE A 160 -2.79 -23.80 4.98
N PHE A 161 -1.57 -23.89 5.48
CA PHE A 161 -0.34 -23.63 4.74
C PHE A 161 0.76 -24.63 5.02
N SER A 162 1.86 -24.51 4.28
CA SER A 162 3.12 -25.17 4.57
C SER A 162 3.86 -24.49 5.74
N ASP A 163 4.85 -25.17 6.30
CA ASP A 163 5.67 -24.65 7.41
C ASP A 163 6.56 -23.46 7.01
N ALA A 164 6.62 -23.11 5.72
CA ALA A 164 7.40 -21.98 5.22
C ALA A 164 6.74 -20.61 5.51
N ILE A 165 5.43 -20.59 5.78
CA ILE A 165 4.66 -19.38 6.01
C ILE A 165 4.96 -18.78 7.39
N LYS A 166 5.25 -17.49 7.43
CA LYS A 166 5.62 -16.72 8.63
C LYS A 166 4.59 -15.67 9.04
N SER A 167 3.79 -15.20 8.12
CA SER A 167 2.66 -14.30 8.41
C SER A 167 1.45 -14.70 7.57
N ALA A 168 0.25 -14.48 8.10
CA ALA A 168 -0.97 -14.85 7.38
C ALA A 168 -2.12 -13.91 7.68
N ALA A 169 -3.02 -13.76 6.70
CA ALA A 169 -4.33 -13.17 6.85
C ALA A 169 -5.39 -14.27 6.79
N LEU A 170 -6.24 -14.35 7.81
CA LEU A 170 -7.43 -15.17 7.82
C LEU A 170 -8.65 -14.29 7.57
N ILE A 171 -9.45 -14.65 6.58
CA ILE A 171 -10.53 -13.86 6.04
C ILE A 171 -11.82 -14.67 6.14
N PRO A 172 -12.83 -14.21 6.91
CA PRO A 172 -14.12 -14.89 6.98
C PRO A 172 -14.87 -14.74 5.66
N MET A 173 -15.21 -15.85 5.01
CA MET A 173 -16.05 -15.87 3.82
C MET A 173 -17.52 -15.85 4.27
N ARG A 174 -18.22 -14.74 3.97
CA ARG A 174 -19.60 -14.51 4.40
C ARG A 174 -20.52 -14.32 3.21
N SER A 175 -21.76 -14.81 3.34
CA SER A 175 -22.82 -14.41 2.42
C SER A 175 -23.45 -13.08 2.84
N SER A 176 -23.79 -12.23 1.87
CA SER A 176 -24.54 -10.99 2.13
C SER A 176 -25.99 -11.23 2.57
N THR A 177 -26.53 -12.41 2.33
CA THR A 177 -27.91 -12.79 2.64
C THR A 177 -28.06 -13.44 4.01
N GLU A 178 -26.99 -14.09 4.46
CA GLU A 178 -26.93 -14.78 5.76
C GLU A 178 -25.68 -14.24 6.46
N ASP A 179 -25.83 -13.62 7.62
CA ASP A 179 -24.70 -13.08 8.39
C ASP A 179 -23.78 -14.19 8.97
N GLU A 180 -23.87 -15.37 8.36
CA GLU A 180 -23.12 -16.56 8.75
C GLU A 180 -21.82 -16.68 7.95
N THR A 181 -20.73 -17.03 8.65
CA THR A 181 -19.46 -17.36 8.04
C THR A 181 -19.53 -18.76 7.46
N ILE A 182 -19.39 -18.87 6.13
CA ILE A 182 -19.42 -20.12 5.37
C ILE A 182 -18.09 -20.85 5.47
N GLY A 183 -16.99 -20.09 5.60
CA GLY A 183 -15.64 -20.63 5.63
C GLY A 183 -14.59 -19.58 5.90
N ILE A 184 -13.33 -19.99 5.83
CA ILE A 184 -12.14 -19.14 5.97
C ILE A 184 -11.34 -19.20 4.68
N LEU A 185 -11.04 -18.04 4.10
CA LEU A 185 -10.02 -17.85 3.09
C LEU A 185 -8.73 -17.44 3.81
N ALA A 186 -7.63 -18.10 3.51
CA ALA A 186 -6.34 -17.88 4.15
C ALA A 186 -5.29 -17.47 3.13
N LEU A 187 -4.59 -16.37 3.38
CA LEU A 187 -3.50 -15.83 2.58
C LEU A 187 -2.22 -15.89 3.39
N GLY A 188 -1.20 -16.59 2.89
CA GLY A 188 0.07 -16.80 3.59
C GLY A 188 1.24 -16.16 2.90
N SER A 189 2.20 -15.65 3.70
CA SER A 189 3.46 -15.12 3.21
C SER A 189 4.66 -15.65 3.98
N THR A 190 5.75 -15.88 3.24
CA THR A 190 7.07 -16.19 3.81
C THR A 190 7.74 -14.97 4.43
N ASN A 191 7.28 -13.75 4.09
CA ASN A 191 7.72 -12.51 4.73
C ASN A 191 6.90 -12.25 6.00
N PRO A 192 7.52 -12.18 7.20
CA PRO A 192 6.82 -11.93 8.45
C PRO A 192 6.17 -10.54 8.54
N GLU A 193 6.65 -9.57 7.76
CA GLU A 193 6.14 -8.18 7.79
C GLU A 193 4.94 -7.95 6.88
N ARG A 194 4.55 -8.94 6.05
CA ARG A 194 3.48 -8.75 5.06
C ARG A 194 2.11 -8.66 5.69
N TYR A 195 1.79 -9.54 6.63
CA TYR A 195 0.50 -9.59 7.30
C TYR A 195 0.67 -9.35 8.80
N THR A 196 0.86 -8.09 9.17
CA THR A 196 0.97 -7.67 10.56
C THR A 196 -0.39 -7.20 11.09
N ASN A 197 -0.57 -7.17 12.40
CA ASN A 197 -1.79 -6.70 13.05
C ASN A 197 -2.09 -5.19 12.84
N GLU A 198 -1.14 -4.44 12.31
CA GLU A 198 -1.31 -3.03 11.95
C GLU A 198 -1.90 -2.84 10.55
N LEU A 199 -1.96 -3.90 9.75
CA LEU A 199 -2.47 -3.84 8.38
C LEU A 199 -3.99 -3.59 8.37
N GLY A 200 -4.43 -2.60 7.58
CA GLY A 200 -5.86 -2.34 7.39
C GLY A 200 -6.56 -3.49 6.63
N THR A 201 -7.65 -4.01 7.20
CA THR A 201 -8.34 -5.21 6.68
C THR A 201 -9.49 -4.93 5.72
N THR A 202 -9.81 -3.67 5.43
CA THR A 202 -10.98 -3.28 4.63
C THR A 202 -11.08 -3.99 3.28
N HIS A 203 -9.97 -4.15 2.57
CA HIS A 203 -9.95 -4.85 1.29
C HIS A 203 -10.11 -6.37 1.46
N LEU A 204 -9.52 -6.93 2.52
CA LEU A 204 -9.63 -8.35 2.85
C LEU A 204 -11.07 -8.71 3.23
N ASP A 205 -11.73 -7.88 4.02
CA ASP A 205 -13.14 -8.07 4.41
C ASP A 205 -14.06 -8.05 3.18
N ARG A 206 -13.83 -7.13 2.23
CA ARG A 206 -14.55 -7.11 0.95
C ARG A 206 -14.31 -8.39 0.14
N LEU A 207 -13.07 -8.87 0.09
CA LEU A 207 -12.74 -10.13 -0.58
C LEU A 207 -13.49 -11.30 0.05
N GLY A 208 -13.55 -11.35 1.39
CA GLY A 208 -14.28 -12.37 2.13
C GLY A 208 -15.77 -12.41 1.79
N ILE A 209 -16.43 -11.25 1.73
CA ILE A 209 -17.84 -11.13 1.36
C ILE A 209 -18.06 -11.58 -0.10
N MET A 210 -17.22 -11.14 -1.03
CA MET A 210 -17.35 -11.50 -2.44
C MET A 210 -17.12 -12.98 -2.67
N THR A 211 -16.12 -13.56 -2.02
CA THR A 211 -15.82 -15.00 -2.08
C THR A 211 -16.95 -15.82 -1.48
N GLY A 212 -17.49 -15.39 -0.31
CA GLY A 212 -18.62 -16.03 0.34
C GLY A 212 -19.87 -16.01 -0.54
N ASN A 213 -20.21 -14.88 -1.14
CA ASN A 213 -21.33 -14.77 -2.09
C ASN A 213 -21.16 -15.69 -3.31
N CYS A 214 -19.93 -15.77 -3.85
CA CYS A 214 -19.63 -16.70 -4.95
C CYS A 214 -19.85 -18.15 -4.52
N LEU A 215 -19.31 -18.54 -3.36
CA LEU A 215 -19.47 -19.90 -2.83
C LEU A 215 -20.95 -20.26 -2.57
N SER A 216 -21.72 -19.36 -1.97
CA SER A 216 -23.18 -19.56 -1.73
C SER A 216 -23.93 -19.79 -3.03
N ARG A 217 -23.56 -19.09 -4.11
CA ARG A 217 -24.16 -19.27 -5.44
C ARG A 217 -23.78 -20.60 -6.09
N LEU A 218 -22.57 -21.10 -5.84
CA LEU A 218 -22.05 -22.32 -6.44
C LEU A 218 -22.43 -23.59 -5.66
N GLN A 219 -22.86 -23.46 -4.41
CA GLN A 219 -23.38 -24.58 -3.62
C GLN A 219 -24.79 -24.94 -4.11
N PRO A 220 -25.09 -26.22 -4.38
CA PRO A 220 -26.45 -26.59 -4.70
C PRO A 220 -27.36 -26.26 -3.52
N THR A 221 -28.39 -25.49 -3.77
CA THR A 221 -29.49 -25.27 -2.83
C THR A 221 -30.11 -26.65 -2.56
N GLY A 222 -29.87 -27.19 -1.34
CA GLY A 222 -30.43 -28.45 -0.87
C GLY A 222 -31.94 -28.37 -0.67
#